data_46ba61a9cb2071f983b0e3fbb1cf8fa6
#
_entry.id   46ba61a9cb2071f983b0e3fbb1cf8fa6
#
_cell.length_a   1.000
_cell.length_b   1.000
_cell.length_c   1.000
_cell.angle_alpha   90.00
_cell.angle_beta   90.00
_cell.angle_gamma   90.00
#
_symmetry.space_group_name_H-M   'P 1'
#
loop_
_entity.id
_entity.type
_entity.pdbx_description
1 polymer ?
#
loop_
_entity_poly.entity_id
_entity_poly.type
_entity_poly.pdbx_seq_one_letter_code
_entity_poly.pdbx_strand_id
1 'polypeptide(L)'
;MVDIMSHVFEHYFHKNPNTQLQDEFCEGLLRTVIETAPKLVNDLENYDYRETILLCGTMALNGVLNMGLSGDWATHNIEHAVSAVYDIPHGGGLAILFPNWMKFVMHHDIPRFKRLAINVFAVDPSGKSDEEIAQEGIEALRAFWNSIGAPSKLSDYSIDDSHVEAMADKAVRFGAFGNFALLDKTDVMEIYRSSL
;
A
#
# COMPACT_ATOMS: atom_id res chain seq x y z
N MET A 1 4.99 -5.96 8.90
CA MET A 1 4.35 -4.64 9.12
C MET A 1 3.91 -3.98 7.83
N VAL A 2 4.75 -3.94 6.79
CA VAL A 2 4.34 -3.45 5.46
C VAL A 2 3.09 -4.17 4.97
N ASP A 3 3.09 -5.49 4.98
CA ASP A 3 1.97 -6.32 4.52
C ASP A 3 0.66 -6.05 5.29
N ILE A 4 0.74 -5.85 6.62
CA ILE A 4 -0.42 -5.42 7.43
C ILE A 4 -1.00 -4.10 6.90
N MET A 5 -0.15 -3.09 6.67
CA MET A 5 -0.60 -1.80 6.13
C MET A 5 -1.15 -1.95 4.72
N SER A 6 -0.54 -2.79 3.89
CA SER A 6 -1.00 -3.05 2.53
C SER A 6 -2.41 -3.65 2.51
N HIS A 7 -2.71 -4.63 3.36
CA HIS A 7 -4.07 -5.15 3.51
C HIS A 7 -5.07 -4.07 3.93
N VAL A 8 -4.67 -3.16 4.84
CA VAL A 8 -5.53 -2.04 5.23
C VAL A 8 -5.75 -1.09 4.06
N PHE A 9 -4.71 -0.77 3.28
CA PHE A 9 -4.83 0.07 2.10
C PHE A 9 -5.72 -0.54 1.02
N GLU A 10 -5.68 -1.86 0.81
CA GLU A 10 -6.59 -2.52 -0.13
C GLU A 10 -8.07 -2.31 0.26
N HIS A 11 -8.37 -2.22 1.54
CA HIS A 11 -9.71 -1.91 2.02
C HIS A 11 -9.99 -0.40 2.06
N TYR A 12 -8.98 0.45 2.26
CA TYR A 12 -9.12 1.90 2.30
C TYR A 12 -9.38 2.50 0.91
N PHE A 13 -8.73 1.97 -0.14
CA PHE A 13 -8.92 2.42 -1.52
C PHE A 13 -10.10 1.69 -2.17
N HIS A 14 -11.27 2.30 -2.12
CA HIS A 14 -12.53 1.78 -2.65
C HIS A 14 -13.42 2.92 -3.18
N LYS A 15 -14.48 2.55 -3.93
CA LYS A 15 -15.48 3.48 -4.48
C LYS A 15 -16.85 3.41 -3.78
N ASN A 16 -16.96 2.68 -2.68
CA ASN A 16 -18.21 2.55 -1.96
C ASN A 16 -18.56 3.86 -1.24
N PRO A 17 -19.85 4.33 -1.28
CA PRO A 17 -20.30 5.49 -0.52
C PRO A 17 -20.56 5.14 0.96
N ASN A 18 -20.62 6.18 1.83
CA ASN A 18 -21.03 6.06 3.22
C ASN A 18 -20.16 5.11 4.07
N THR A 19 -18.84 5.21 3.94
CA THR A 19 -17.88 4.31 4.58
C THR A 19 -17.09 4.98 5.71
N GLN A 20 -17.63 6.06 6.28
CA GLN A 20 -16.89 6.86 7.26
C GLN A 20 -16.33 6.04 8.43
N LEU A 21 -17.10 5.08 8.96
CA LEU A 21 -16.65 4.25 10.09
C LEU A 21 -15.53 3.30 9.68
N GLN A 22 -15.63 2.67 8.51
CA GLN A 22 -14.59 1.79 7.97
C GLN A 22 -13.30 2.56 7.70
N ASP A 23 -13.41 3.77 7.13
CA ASP A 23 -12.28 4.66 6.90
C ASP A 23 -11.55 5.00 8.23
N GLU A 24 -12.31 5.35 9.30
CA GLU A 24 -11.75 5.62 10.63
C GLU A 24 -11.05 4.39 11.23
N PHE A 25 -11.61 3.19 11.05
CA PHE A 25 -10.96 1.95 11.49
C PHE A 25 -9.65 1.72 10.74
N CYS A 26 -9.63 1.89 9.42
CA CYS A 26 -8.42 1.79 8.61
C CYS A 26 -7.35 2.80 9.06
N GLU A 27 -7.73 4.07 9.18
CA GLU A 27 -6.83 5.15 9.59
C GLU A 27 -6.27 4.93 11.01
N GLY A 28 -7.11 4.50 11.95
CA GLY A 28 -6.71 4.18 13.32
C GLY A 28 -5.69 3.04 13.37
N LEU A 29 -5.93 1.98 12.59
CA LEU A 29 -5.02 0.84 12.51
C LEU A 29 -3.68 1.23 11.88
N LEU A 30 -3.69 1.99 10.79
CA LEU A 30 -2.48 2.51 10.15
C LEU A 30 -1.64 3.36 11.11
N ARG A 31 -2.25 4.31 11.84
CA ARG A 31 -1.55 5.12 12.85
C ARG A 31 -0.94 4.26 13.94
N THR A 32 -1.64 3.23 14.41
CA THR A 32 -1.13 2.30 15.44
C THR A 32 0.12 1.55 14.93
N VAL A 33 0.11 1.09 13.68
CA VAL A 33 1.28 0.44 13.08
C VAL A 33 2.43 1.43 12.93
N ILE A 34 2.17 2.65 12.43
CA ILE A 34 3.19 3.70 12.26
C ILE A 34 3.86 4.04 13.59
N GLU A 35 3.08 4.15 14.67
CA GLU A 35 3.61 4.46 16.00
C GLU A 35 4.41 3.30 16.61
N THR A 36 3.96 2.05 16.40
CA THR A 36 4.51 0.87 17.10
C THR A 36 5.67 0.23 16.34
N ALA A 37 5.63 0.23 15.01
CA ALA A 37 6.61 -0.49 14.19
C ALA A 37 8.07 -0.06 14.43
N PRO A 38 8.42 1.25 14.52
CA PRO A 38 9.79 1.64 14.82
C PRO A 38 10.26 1.19 16.21
N LYS A 39 9.34 1.18 17.20
CA LYS A 39 9.64 0.69 18.55
C LYS A 39 9.93 -0.81 18.53
N LEU A 40 9.12 -1.57 17.81
CA LEU A 40 9.31 -3.01 17.66
C LEU A 40 10.61 -3.37 16.91
N VAL A 41 10.95 -2.63 15.86
CA VAL A 41 12.22 -2.86 15.12
C VAL A 41 13.43 -2.66 16.02
N ASN A 42 13.36 -1.71 16.95
CA ASN A 42 14.45 -1.44 17.91
C ASN A 42 14.47 -2.40 19.11
N ASP A 43 13.36 -3.08 19.42
CA ASP A 43 13.24 -4.02 20.55
C ASP A 43 12.31 -5.18 20.16
N LEU A 44 12.86 -6.14 19.40
CA LEU A 44 12.12 -7.29 18.86
C LEU A 44 11.57 -8.24 19.92
N GLU A 45 12.10 -8.21 21.14
CA GLU A 45 11.67 -9.07 22.25
C GLU A 45 10.56 -8.44 23.10
N ASN A 46 10.22 -7.18 22.88
CA ASN A 46 9.20 -6.46 23.62
C ASN A 46 7.81 -7.04 23.36
N TYR A 47 7.23 -7.62 24.40
CA TYR A 47 5.94 -8.31 24.31
C TYR A 47 4.81 -7.35 23.90
N ASP A 48 4.73 -6.16 24.50
CA ASP A 48 3.63 -5.22 24.28
C ASP A 48 3.61 -4.70 22.82
N TYR A 49 4.80 -4.48 22.22
CA TYR A 49 4.89 -4.08 20.82
C TYR A 49 4.51 -5.23 19.88
N ARG A 50 4.95 -6.46 20.21
CA ARG A 50 4.60 -7.66 19.42
C ARG A 50 3.11 -7.95 19.48
N GLU A 51 2.50 -7.88 20.66
CA GLU A 51 1.06 -8.07 20.86
C GLU A 51 0.26 -7.05 20.06
N THR A 52 0.63 -5.76 20.12
CA THR A 52 -0.02 -4.69 19.38
C THR A 52 0.05 -4.95 17.86
N ILE A 53 1.23 -5.24 17.32
CA ILE A 53 1.41 -5.51 15.88
C ILE A 53 0.68 -6.79 15.46
N LEU A 54 0.68 -7.84 16.27
CA LEU A 54 -0.06 -9.07 15.99
C LEU A 54 -1.57 -8.82 15.92
N LEU A 55 -2.12 -8.02 16.85
CA LEU A 55 -3.52 -7.64 16.83
C LEU A 55 -3.85 -6.77 15.59
N CYS A 56 -2.98 -5.82 15.22
CA CYS A 56 -3.14 -5.06 14.00
C CYS A 56 -3.21 -5.98 12.76
N GLY A 57 -2.34 -7.01 12.68
CA GLY A 57 -2.39 -8.00 11.60
C GLY A 57 -3.69 -8.79 11.59
N THR A 58 -4.17 -9.21 12.75
CA THR A 58 -5.46 -9.89 12.87
C THR A 58 -6.62 -9.02 12.37
N MET A 59 -6.65 -7.75 12.76
CA MET A 59 -7.71 -6.81 12.36
C MET A 59 -7.65 -6.46 10.87
N ALA A 60 -6.45 -6.39 10.28
CA ALA A 60 -6.27 -6.15 8.86
C ALA A 60 -6.82 -7.29 7.98
N LEU A 61 -6.88 -8.52 8.51
CA LEU A 61 -7.18 -9.74 7.74
C LEU A 61 -8.49 -10.44 8.11
N ASN A 62 -9.12 -10.10 9.24
CA ASN A 62 -10.32 -10.81 9.73
C ASN A 62 -11.64 -10.38 9.07
N GLY A 63 -11.60 -9.48 8.10
CA GLY A 63 -12.76 -9.01 7.35
C GLY A 63 -13.55 -7.86 8.01
N VAL A 64 -13.15 -7.38 9.19
CA VAL A 64 -13.84 -6.26 9.84
C VAL A 64 -13.75 -4.96 9.05
N LEU A 65 -12.62 -4.74 8.38
CA LEU A 65 -12.38 -3.52 7.60
C LEU A 65 -13.16 -3.49 6.28
N ASN A 66 -13.55 -4.64 5.74
CA ASN A 66 -14.24 -4.73 4.45
C ASN A 66 -15.75 -4.94 4.58
N MET A 67 -16.33 -4.80 5.77
CA MET A 67 -17.78 -4.94 5.96
C MET A 67 -18.54 -3.95 5.08
N GLY A 68 -19.24 -4.45 4.06
CA GLY A 68 -20.00 -3.63 3.10
C GLY A 68 -19.14 -2.90 2.05
N LEU A 69 -17.87 -3.26 1.92
CA LEU A 69 -16.95 -2.71 0.93
C LEU A 69 -16.48 -3.76 -0.07
N SER A 70 -16.04 -3.27 -1.23
CA SER A 70 -15.19 -4.01 -2.14
C SER A 70 -13.81 -3.34 -2.17
N GLY A 71 -12.81 -3.95 -1.56
CA GLY A 71 -11.44 -3.47 -1.60
C GLY A 71 -10.85 -3.51 -3.01
N ASP A 72 -9.71 -2.86 -3.24
CA ASP A 72 -9.10 -2.76 -4.58
C ASP A 72 -8.40 -4.05 -5.00
N TRP A 73 -7.46 -4.55 -4.19
CA TRP A 73 -6.64 -5.75 -4.41
C TRP A 73 -5.71 -5.71 -5.62
N ALA A 74 -5.57 -4.54 -6.26
CA ALA A 74 -4.71 -4.40 -7.42
C ALA A 74 -3.24 -4.58 -7.06
N THR A 75 -2.78 -3.98 -5.95
CA THR A 75 -1.36 -4.02 -5.58
C THR A 75 -0.91 -5.42 -5.20
N HIS A 76 -1.72 -6.18 -4.47
CA HIS A 76 -1.43 -7.59 -4.19
C HIS A 76 -1.34 -8.42 -5.47
N ASN A 77 -2.25 -8.20 -6.44
CA ASN A 77 -2.24 -8.94 -7.69
C ASN A 77 -0.97 -8.67 -8.53
N ILE A 78 -0.54 -7.41 -8.63
CA ILE A 78 0.71 -7.08 -9.34
C ILE A 78 1.95 -7.58 -8.59
N GLU A 79 1.93 -7.59 -7.25
CA GLU A 79 3.03 -8.12 -6.46
C GLU A 79 3.15 -9.63 -6.58
N HIS A 80 2.04 -10.36 -6.53
CA HIS A 80 2.05 -11.81 -6.72
C HIS A 80 2.67 -12.23 -8.07
N ALA A 81 2.51 -11.41 -9.11
CA ALA A 81 3.16 -11.68 -10.39
C ALA A 81 4.68 -11.49 -10.33
N VAL A 82 5.18 -10.53 -9.54
CA VAL A 82 6.62 -10.35 -9.28
C VAL A 82 7.17 -11.53 -8.48
N SER A 83 6.54 -11.87 -7.35
CA SER A 83 6.95 -13.00 -6.51
C SER A 83 6.90 -14.34 -7.26
N ALA A 84 5.96 -14.51 -8.18
CA ALA A 84 5.89 -15.71 -9.03
C ALA A 84 7.07 -15.84 -10.02
N VAL A 85 7.83 -14.79 -10.28
CA VAL A 85 8.99 -14.79 -11.18
C VAL A 85 10.31 -14.79 -10.40
N TYR A 86 10.36 -14.05 -9.30
CA TYR A 86 11.61 -13.74 -8.61
C TYR A 86 11.70 -14.27 -7.17
N ASP A 87 10.61 -14.82 -6.63
CA ASP A 87 10.56 -15.39 -5.26
C ASP A 87 11.06 -14.40 -4.19
N ILE A 88 10.67 -13.13 -4.29
CA ILE A 88 11.03 -12.09 -3.32
C ILE A 88 10.10 -12.13 -2.10
N PRO A 89 10.54 -11.61 -0.93
CA PRO A 89 9.64 -11.45 0.22
C PRO A 89 8.42 -10.59 -0.12
N HIS A 90 7.22 -11.13 0.09
CA HIS A 90 5.94 -10.50 -0.26
C HIS A 90 5.81 -9.06 0.25
N GLY A 91 6.04 -8.83 1.55
CA GLY A 91 6.00 -7.48 2.12
C GLY A 91 7.05 -6.53 1.52
N GLY A 92 8.18 -7.07 1.03
CA GLY A 92 9.18 -6.28 0.31
C GLY A 92 8.69 -5.83 -1.07
N GLY A 93 8.04 -6.73 -1.81
CA GLY A 93 7.40 -6.40 -3.09
C GLY A 93 6.30 -5.35 -2.92
N LEU A 94 5.44 -5.51 -1.90
CA LEU A 94 4.41 -4.54 -1.58
C LEU A 94 4.98 -3.16 -1.21
N ALA A 95 6.09 -3.11 -0.44
CA ALA A 95 6.74 -1.85 -0.07
C ALA A 95 7.20 -1.05 -1.28
N ILE A 96 7.63 -1.73 -2.32
CA ILE A 96 8.07 -1.11 -3.58
C ILE A 96 6.87 -0.67 -4.42
N LEU A 97 5.91 -1.57 -4.61
CA LEU A 97 4.83 -1.40 -5.58
C LEU A 97 3.72 -0.46 -5.10
N PHE A 98 3.34 -0.52 -3.82
CA PHE A 98 2.20 0.23 -3.31
C PHE A 98 2.35 1.75 -3.50
N PRO A 99 3.47 2.40 -3.12
CA PRO A 99 3.63 3.84 -3.34
C PRO A 99 3.64 4.23 -4.82
N ASN A 100 4.13 3.36 -5.72
CA ASN A 100 4.13 3.62 -7.16
C ASN A 100 2.72 3.44 -7.75
N TRP A 101 1.98 2.42 -7.33
CA TRP A 101 0.56 2.27 -7.65
C TRP A 101 -0.24 3.49 -7.16
N MET A 102 -0.03 3.93 -5.92
CA MET A 102 -0.70 5.12 -5.39
C MET A 102 -0.46 6.35 -6.26
N LYS A 103 0.78 6.60 -6.68
CA LYS A 103 1.13 7.72 -7.59
C LYS A 103 0.40 7.60 -8.93
N PHE A 104 0.34 6.39 -9.47
CA PHE A 104 -0.32 6.11 -10.74
C PHE A 104 -1.82 6.38 -10.70
N VAL A 105 -2.50 5.94 -9.62
CA VAL A 105 -3.96 6.02 -9.51
C VAL A 105 -4.49 7.24 -8.76
N MET A 106 -3.64 8.08 -8.16
CA MET A 106 -4.03 9.20 -7.29
C MET A 106 -5.05 10.14 -7.93
N HIS A 107 -4.94 10.38 -9.24
CA HIS A 107 -5.84 11.26 -9.98
C HIS A 107 -7.30 10.79 -10.04
N HIS A 108 -7.60 9.52 -9.71
CA HIS A 108 -8.97 9.00 -9.67
C HIS A 108 -9.77 9.50 -8.45
N ASP A 109 -9.11 9.79 -7.32
CA ASP A 109 -9.76 10.30 -6.11
C ASP A 109 -8.76 11.06 -5.21
N ILE A 110 -8.32 12.23 -5.65
CA ILE A 110 -7.39 13.09 -4.89
C ILE A 110 -7.90 13.35 -3.46
N PRO A 111 -9.20 13.62 -3.19
CA PRO A 111 -9.70 13.79 -1.83
C PRO A 111 -9.41 12.62 -0.89
N ARG A 112 -9.46 11.37 -1.36
CA ARG A 112 -9.14 10.19 -0.55
C ARG A 112 -7.66 10.12 -0.18
N PHE A 113 -6.78 10.43 -1.12
CA PHE A 113 -5.33 10.51 -0.85
C PHE A 113 -4.99 11.68 0.08
N LYS A 114 -5.60 12.84 -0.11
CA LYS A 114 -5.49 13.98 0.82
C LYS A 114 -5.91 13.60 2.23
N ARG A 115 -7.07 12.91 2.37
CA ARG A 115 -7.56 12.43 3.67
C ARG A 115 -6.54 11.50 4.34
N LEU A 116 -5.99 10.54 3.60
CA LEU A 116 -4.94 9.64 4.08
C LEU A 116 -3.71 10.43 4.55
N ALA A 117 -3.24 11.39 3.76
CA ALA A 117 -2.07 12.20 4.06
C ALA A 117 -2.24 12.97 5.38
N ILE A 118 -3.39 13.61 5.58
CA ILE A 118 -3.66 14.40 6.79
C ILE A 118 -3.90 13.49 8.00
N ASN A 119 -4.79 12.51 7.88
CA ASN A 119 -5.28 11.75 9.03
C ASN A 119 -4.31 10.65 9.49
N VAL A 120 -3.49 10.14 8.59
CA VAL A 120 -2.56 9.03 8.90
C VAL A 120 -1.12 9.52 9.02
N PHE A 121 -0.68 10.38 8.12
CA PHE A 121 0.71 10.84 8.08
C PHE A 121 0.92 12.24 8.65
N ALA A 122 -0.15 12.90 9.13
CA ALA A 122 -0.10 14.24 9.73
C ALA A 122 0.52 15.31 8.81
N VAL A 123 0.31 15.20 7.50
CA VAL A 123 0.75 16.21 6.53
C VAL A 123 0.02 17.52 6.80
N ASP A 124 0.76 18.62 6.94
CA ASP A 124 0.20 19.96 7.10
C ASP A 124 -0.40 20.44 5.77
N PRO A 125 -1.72 20.71 5.69
CA PRO A 125 -2.35 21.16 4.46
C PRO A 125 -2.16 22.65 4.16
N SER A 126 -1.56 23.44 5.06
CA SER A 126 -1.47 24.88 4.95
C SER A 126 -0.73 25.33 3.70
N GLY A 127 -1.38 26.10 2.85
CA GLY A 127 -0.79 26.72 1.66
C GLY A 127 -0.52 25.77 0.49
N LYS A 128 -1.06 24.55 0.52
CA LYS A 128 -0.85 23.50 -0.49
C LYS A 128 -2.15 23.18 -1.23
N SER A 129 -2.03 22.77 -2.48
CA SER A 129 -3.11 22.16 -3.23
C SER A 129 -3.42 20.75 -2.71
N ASP A 130 -4.61 20.23 -3.03
CA ASP A 130 -5.01 18.88 -2.64
C ASP A 130 -4.09 17.80 -3.23
N GLU A 131 -3.59 18.02 -4.46
CA GLU A 131 -2.60 17.15 -5.12
C GLU A 131 -1.25 17.14 -4.41
N GLU A 132 -0.75 18.31 -4.01
CA GLU A 132 0.50 18.40 -3.24
C GLU A 132 0.40 17.67 -1.90
N ILE A 133 -0.73 17.84 -1.20
CA ILE A 133 -0.97 17.13 0.08
C ILE A 133 -1.03 15.61 -0.15
N ALA A 134 -1.74 15.16 -1.19
CA ALA A 134 -1.85 13.75 -1.55
C ALA A 134 -0.48 13.15 -1.88
N GLN A 135 0.31 13.86 -2.69
CA GLN A 135 1.67 13.44 -3.05
C GLN A 135 2.59 13.35 -1.81
N GLU A 136 2.57 14.34 -0.92
CA GLU A 136 3.33 14.30 0.32
C GLU A 136 2.94 13.11 1.22
N GLY A 137 1.66 12.73 1.24
CA GLY A 137 1.21 11.54 1.95
C GLY A 137 1.82 10.25 1.42
N ILE A 138 1.92 10.11 0.09
CA ILE A 138 2.58 8.96 -0.55
C ILE A 138 4.09 8.94 -0.23
N GLU A 139 4.72 10.10 -0.24
CA GLU A 139 6.14 10.23 0.11
C GLU A 139 6.39 9.92 1.61
N ALA A 140 5.49 10.36 2.48
CA ALA A 140 5.55 10.02 3.91
C ALA A 140 5.41 8.51 4.15
N LEU A 141 4.52 7.82 3.42
CA LEU A 141 4.42 6.36 3.46
C LEU A 141 5.74 5.69 3.06
N ARG A 142 6.34 6.10 1.93
CA ARG A 142 7.62 5.56 1.48
C ARG A 142 8.73 5.81 2.50
N ALA A 143 8.83 7.03 3.01
CA ALA A 143 9.81 7.39 4.04
C ALA A 143 9.65 6.55 5.32
N PHE A 144 8.40 6.34 5.74
CA PHE A 144 8.10 5.50 6.90
C PHE A 144 8.55 4.04 6.67
N TRP A 145 8.18 3.43 5.54
CA TRP A 145 8.59 2.05 5.24
C TRP A 145 10.11 1.90 5.13
N ASN A 146 10.79 2.87 4.51
CA ASN A 146 12.26 2.88 4.49
C ASN A 146 12.85 2.95 5.89
N SER A 147 12.26 3.74 6.79
CA SER A 147 12.75 3.89 8.18
C SER A 147 12.69 2.61 9.01
N ILE A 148 11.84 1.67 8.64
CA ILE A 148 11.74 0.34 9.24
C ILE A 148 12.44 -0.76 8.42
N GLY A 149 13.28 -0.37 7.44
CA GLY A 149 14.12 -1.26 6.67
C GLY A 149 13.47 -1.91 5.44
N ALA A 150 12.31 -1.43 4.97
CA ALA A 150 11.70 -1.93 3.76
C ALA A 150 12.41 -1.39 2.50
N PRO A 151 12.49 -2.19 1.41
CA PRO A 151 13.10 -1.78 0.16
C PRO A 151 12.27 -0.72 -0.57
N SER A 152 12.88 0.00 -1.51
CA SER A 152 12.24 1.09 -2.25
C SER A 152 12.09 0.83 -3.74
N LYS A 153 12.89 -0.07 -4.30
CA LYS A 153 12.99 -0.33 -5.73
C LYS A 153 13.10 -1.81 -6.02
N LEU A 154 12.62 -2.24 -7.18
CA LEU A 154 12.79 -3.62 -7.65
C LEU A 154 14.28 -3.97 -7.84
N SER A 155 15.11 -2.99 -8.19
CA SER A 155 16.57 -3.16 -8.28
C SER A 155 17.24 -3.51 -6.94
N ASP A 156 16.62 -3.25 -5.79
CA ASP A 156 17.10 -3.71 -4.47
C ASP A 156 17.09 -5.26 -4.38
N TYR A 157 16.26 -5.90 -5.20
CA TYR A 157 16.22 -7.36 -5.39
C TYR A 157 16.89 -7.82 -6.69
N SER A 158 17.71 -6.97 -7.32
CA SER A 158 18.36 -7.26 -8.61
C SER A 158 17.37 -7.55 -9.76
N ILE A 159 16.17 -6.98 -9.68
CA ILE A 159 15.16 -7.06 -10.72
C ILE A 159 15.31 -5.86 -11.65
N ASP A 160 15.41 -6.14 -12.94
CA ASP A 160 15.46 -5.16 -14.03
C ASP A 160 14.21 -5.22 -14.93
N ASP A 161 14.25 -4.56 -16.08
CA ASP A 161 13.11 -4.49 -17.01
C ASP A 161 12.91 -5.73 -17.88
N SER A 162 13.81 -6.71 -17.81
CA SER A 162 13.83 -7.89 -18.71
C SER A 162 12.56 -8.75 -18.64
N HIS A 163 11.89 -8.79 -17.49
CA HIS A 163 10.68 -9.59 -17.28
C HIS A 163 9.42 -8.76 -17.02
N VAL A 164 9.47 -7.44 -17.19
CA VAL A 164 8.32 -6.55 -16.96
C VAL A 164 7.08 -7.00 -17.75
N GLU A 165 7.26 -7.34 -19.03
CA GLU A 165 6.16 -7.79 -19.86
C GLU A 165 5.59 -9.14 -19.38
N ALA A 166 6.45 -10.10 -19.04
CA ALA A 166 6.02 -11.42 -18.54
C ALA A 166 5.31 -11.33 -17.18
N MET A 167 5.73 -10.43 -16.30
CA MET A 167 5.06 -10.16 -15.04
C MET A 167 3.68 -9.52 -15.28
N ALA A 168 3.59 -8.54 -16.19
CA ALA A 168 2.31 -7.91 -16.54
C ALA A 168 1.33 -8.93 -17.17
N ASP A 169 1.80 -9.82 -18.06
CA ASP A 169 0.96 -10.90 -18.62
C ASP A 169 0.41 -11.83 -17.52
N LYS A 170 1.21 -12.13 -16.50
CA LYS A 170 0.75 -12.92 -15.35
C LYS A 170 -0.30 -12.17 -14.54
N ALA A 171 -0.09 -10.88 -14.27
CA ALA A 171 -1.02 -10.06 -13.49
C ALA A 171 -2.39 -9.96 -14.18
N VAL A 172 -2.43 -9.73 -15.50
CA VAL A 172 -3.68 -9.60 -16.27
C VAL A 172 -4.20 -10.90 -16.86
N ARG A 173 -3.68 -12.06 -16.45
CA ARG A 173 -4.08 -13.37 -17.06
C ARG A 173 -5.57 -13.66 -17.04
N PHE A 174 -6.32 -13.02 -16.16
CA PHE A 174 -7.80 -13.14 -16.06
C PHE A 174 -8.52 -11.87 -16.54
N GLY A 175 -7.84 -10.95 -17.23
CA GLY A 175 -8.35 -9.67 -17.68
C GLY A 175 -7.88 -8.51 -16.81
N ALA A 176 -8.35 -7.31 -17.13
CA ALA A 176 -8.09 -6.11 -16.33
C ALA A 176 -8.70 -6.25 -14.92
N PHE A 177 -8.06 -5.66 -13.91
CA PHE A 177 -8.42 -5.83 -12.50
C PHE A 177 -8.27 -4.51 -11.73
N GLY A 178 -8.74 -4.50 -10.46
CA GLY A 178 -8.78 -3.33 -9.59
C GLY A 178 -10.18 -2.74 -9.52
N ASN A 179 -10.62 -2.40 -8.31
CA ASN A 179 -11.93 -1.79 -8.05
C ASN A 179 -11.83 -0.26 -7.89
N PHE A 180 -10.72 0.22 -7.35
CA PHE A 180 -10.44 1.66 -7.22
C PHE A 180 -10.04 2.27 -8.57
N ALA A 181 -9.14 1.58 -9.28
CA ALA A 181 -8.78 1.90 -10.66
C ALA A 181 -8.65 0.60 -11.43
N LEU A 182 -9.33 0.50 -12.58
CA LEU A 182 -9.21 -0.66 -13.45
C LEU A 182 -7.87 -0.58 -14.18
N LEU A 183 -7.01 -1.56 -13.98
CA LEU A 183 -5.68 -1.65 -14.56
C LEU A 183 -5.65 -2.68 -15.69
N ASP A 184 -5.12 -2.28 -16.84
CA ASP A 184 -4.78 -3.18 -17.94
C ASP A 184 -3.28 -3.53 -17.95
N LYS A 185 -2.83 -4.30 -18.96
CA LYS A 185 -1.43 -4.70 -19.11
C LYS A 185 -0.49 -3.50 -19.20
N THR A 186 -0.90 -2.44 -19.91
CA THR A 186 -0.06 -1.25 -20.13
C THR A 186 0.15 -0.49 -18.83
N ASP A 187 -0.91 -0.34 -18.04
CA ASP A 187 -0.88 0.31 -16.73
C ASP A 187 0.04 -0.45 -15.76
N VAL A 188 -0.09 -1.78 -15.72
CA VAL A 188 0.76 -2.64 -14.89
C VAL A 188 2.23 -2.54 -15.28
N MET A 189 2.55 -2.52 -16.58
CA MET A 189 3.92 -2.33 -17.07
C MET A 189 4.49 -0.96 -16.67
N GLU A 190 3.67 0.10 -16.69
CA GLU A 190 4.09 1.43 -16.25
C GLU A 190 4.39 1.47 -14.76
N ILE A 191 3.54 0.86 -13.92
CA ILE A 191 3.77 0.71 -12.47
C ILE A 191 5.08 -0.05 -12.21
N TYR A 192 5.34 -1.17 -12.91
CA TYR A 192 6.60 -1.90 -12.74
C TYR A 192 7.82 -1.05 -13.13
N ARG A 193 7.78 -0.36 -14.29
CA ARG A 193 8.88 0.50 -14.75
C ARG A 193 9.17 1.63 -13.78
N SER A 194 8.12 2.25 -13.21
CA SER A 194 8.28 3.30 -12.18
C SER A 194 8.81 2.76 -10.86
N SER A 195 8.86 1.43 -10.70
CA SER A 195 9.31 0.73 -9.50
C SER A 195 10.75 0.19 -9.62
N LEU A 196 11.40 0.30 -10.80
CA LEU A 196 12.79 -0.07 -11.03
C LEU A 196 13.74 1.02 -10.49
#